data_94ae83065ab58703e19fe5114ade9699
#
_entry.id   94ae83065ab58703e19fe5114ade9699
#
_cell.length_a   1.000
_cell.length_b   1.000
_cell.length_c   1.000
_cell.angle_alpha   90.00
_cell.angle_beta   90.00
_cell.angle_gamma   90.00
#
_symmetry.space_group_name_H-M   'P 1'
#
loop_
_entity.id
_entity.type
_entity.pdbx_description
1 polymer ?
#
loop_
_entity_poly.entity_id
_entity_poly.type
_entity_poly.pdbx_seq_one_letter_code
_entity_poly.pdbx_strand_id
1 'polypeptide(L)'
;MARKKMFQSLQGFDAIFYPFYFEDQDLGARAWRKGWRSLFCPEVIVEHQRKGSIQSEVPAWKVKLIQRRNSFIFEWIHLGILKLLFYRLPRYLKQILTRGLRGDWKFLLGFFLAIMLLPKVIIRRFANSPNKRYDNVVEQINREVSNLKATAK
;
A
#
# COMPACT_ATOMS: atom_id res chain seq x y z
N MET A 1 -14.72 -5.92 -8.14
CA MET A 1 -15.59 -4.81 -8.63
C MET A 1 -15.95 -3.89 -7.47
N ALA A 2 -16.09 -2.57 -7.70
CA ALA A 2 -16.55 -1.61 -6.70
C ALA A 2 -17.78 -0.85 -7.21
N ARG A 3 -18.70 -0.49 -6.30
CA ARG A 3 -19.84 0.35 -6.68
C ARG A 3 -19.33 1.75 -7.06
N LYS A 4 -19.77 2.28 -8.21
CA LYS A 4 -19.34 3.58 -8.75
C LYS A 4 -19.41 4.71 -7.70
N LYS A 5 -20.52 4.82 -6.97
CA LYS A 5 -20.69 5.84 -5.91
C LYS A 5 -19.65 5.71 -4.79
N MET A 6 -19.30 4.47 -4.39
CA MET A 6 -18.26 4.24 -3.38
C MET A 6 -16.88 4.64 -3.89
N PHE A 7 -16.54 4.25 -5.11
CA PHE A 7 -15.28 4.63 -5.75
C PHE A 7 -15.14 6.16 -5.86
N GLN A 8 -16.19 6.84 -6.31
CA GLN A 8 -16.22 8.30 -6.42
C GLN A 8 -16.09 8.98 -5.04
N SER A 9 -16.75 8.45 -3.99
CA SER A 9 -16.64 9.01 -2.64
C SER A 9 -15.27 8.80 -1.99
N LEU A 10 -14.45 7.88 -2.53
CA LEU A 10 -13.04 7.71 -2.19
C LEU A 10 -12.13 8.57 -3.09
N GLN A 11 -12.68 9.35 -4.03
CA GLN A 11 -11.92 10.11 -5.02
C GLN A 11 -11.06 9.23 -5.94
N GLY A 12 -11.45 7.96 -6.13
CA GLY A 12 -10.76 7.03 -7.00
C GLY A 12 -9.37 6.62 -6.50
N PHE A 13 -8.45 6.36 -7.43
CA PHE A 13 -7.05 6.06 -7.14
C PHE A 13 -6.28 7.32 -6.79
N ASP A 14 -5.43 7.27 -5.74
CA ASP A 14 -4.62 8.42 -5.37
C ASP A 14 -3.41 8.56 -6.31
N ALA A 15 -3.31 9.72 -6.96
CA ALA A 15 -2.24 10.04 -7.89
C ALA A 15 -0.84 10.06 -7.25
N ILE A 16 -0.72 10.02 -5.92
CA ILE A 16 0.59 9.93 -5.26
C ILE A 16 1.32 8.63 -5.62
N PHE A 17 0.57 7.57 -5.98
CA PHE A 17 1.12 6.28 -6.39
C PHE A 17 1.43 6.18 -7.89
N TYR A 18 1.18 7.25 -8.65
CA TYR A 18 1.49 7.28 -10.09
C TYR A 18 2.96 6.87 -10.36
N PRO A 19 3.26 6.09 -11.41
CA PRO A 19 2.32 5.67 -12.46
C PRO A 19 1.63 4.32 -12.19
N PHE A 20 2.08 3.49 -11.24
CA PHE A 20 1.52 2.16 -10.95
C PHE A 20 2.01 1.60 -9.62
N TYR A 21 1.32 0.56 -9.13
CA TYR A 21 1.49 -0.18 -7.87
C TYR A 21 1.12 0.60 -6.61
N PHE A 22 0.43 -0.10 -5.73
CA PHE A 22 -0.12 0.34 -4.44
C PHE A 22 -1.38 1.20 -4.51
N GLU A 23 -1.82 1.65 -5.69
CA GLU A 23 -3.07 2.39 -5.86
C GLU A 23 -4.31 1.56 -5.49
N ASP A 24 -4.30 0.27 -5.79
CA ASP A 24 -5.35 -0.69 -5.44
C ASP A 24 -5.35 -1.01 -3.94
N GLN A 25 -4.19 -1.21 -3.35
CA GLN A 25 -4.02 -1.44 -1.91
C GLN A 25 -4.43 -0.20 -1.10
N ASP A 26 -4.07 1.00 -1.57
CA ASP A 26 -4.48 2.25 -0.96
C ASP A 26 -6.00 2.44 -1.03
N LEU A 27 -6.61 2.19 -2.18
CA LEU A 27 -8.05 2.25 -2.35
C LEU A 27 -8.76 1.27 -1.40
N GLY A 28 -8.27 0.04 -1.30
CA GLY A 28 -8.76 -0.95 -0.37
C GLY A 28 -8.64 -0.51 1.08
N ALA A 29 -7.49 0.04 1.48
CA ALA A 29 -7.26 0.54 2.83
C ALA A 29 -8.20 1.70 3.19
N ARG A 30 -8.45 2.62 2.24
CA ARG A 30 -9.40 3.73 2.42
C ARG A 30 -10.85 3.25 2.51
N ALA A 31 -11.21 2.24 1.72
CA ALA A 31 -12.53 1.60 1.76
C ALA A 31 -12.78 0.95 3.14
N TRP A 32 -11.86 0.13 3.61
CA TRP A 32 -11.95 -0.51 4.91
C TRP A 32 -12.06 0.48 6.07
N ARG A 33 -11.36 1.61 6.01
CA ARG A 33 -11.48 2.68 7.00
C ARG A 33 -12.88 3.29 7.05
N LYS A 34 -13.58 3.35 5.93
CA LYS A 34 -14.98 3.75 5.86
C LYS A 34 -15.97 2.63 6.26
N GLY A 35 -15.47 1.47 6.69
CA GLY A 35 -16.27 0.32 7.06
C GLY A 35 -16.77 -0.50 5.86
N TRP A 36 -16.21 -0.27 4.67
CA TRP A 36 -16.57 -1.04 3.47
C TRP A 36 -15.60 -2.20 3.31
N ARG A 37 -16.15 -3.41 3.26
CA ARG A 37 -15.35 -4.63 3.14
C ARG A 37 -14.95 -4.90 1.69
N SER A 38 -13.72 -5.34 1.51
CA SER A 38 -13.28 -6.01 0.28
C SER A 38 -13.51 -7.50 0.46
N LEU A 39 -14.33 -8.10 -0.40
CA LEU A 39 -14.68 -9.50 -0.33
C LEU A 39 -14.00 -10.26 -1.46
N PHE A 40 -13.55 -11.46 -1.17
CA PHE A 40 -13.12 -12.41 -2.18
C PHE A 40 -14.35 -13.15 -2.73
N CYS A 41 -14.49 -13.23 -4.05
CA CYS A 41 -15.57 -13.92 -4.73
C CYS A 41 -14.96 -15.09 -5.53
N PRO A 42 -14.99 -16.32 -5.03
CA PRO A 42 -14.32 -17.45 -5.65
C PRO A 42 -14.98 -17.88 -6.98
N GLU A 43 -16.26 -17.53 -7.18
CA GLU A 43 -16.99 -17.84 -8.41
C GLU A 43 -16.57 -16.96 -9.60
N VAL A 44 -15.87 -15.86 -9.34
CA VAL A 44 -15.42 -14.93 -10.38
C VAL A 44 -13.98 -15.21 -10.71
N ILE A 45 -13.74 -15.79 -11.85
CA ILE A 45 -12.40 -16.00 -12.40
C ILE A 45 -12.08 -14.84 -13.34
N VAL A 46 -11.01 -14.13 -13.04
CA VAL A 46 -10.46 -13.08 -13.92
C VAL A 46 -9.09 -13.52 -14.41
N GLU A 47 -8.97 -13.66 -15.72
CA GLU A 47 -7.69 -13.96 -16.33
C GLU A 47 -6.81 -12.70 -16.31
N HIS A 48 -5.75 -12.75 -15.52
CA HIS A 48 -4.78 -11.66 -15.45
C HIS A 48 -3.61 -11.95 -16.37
N GLN A 49 -3.54 -11.26 -17.49
CA GLN A 49 -2.39 -11.38 -18.40
C GLN A 49 -1.14 -10.82 -17.71
N ARG A 50 -0.26 -11.73 -17.25
CA ARG A 50 0.98 -11.36 -16.52
C ARG A 50 1.96 -10.53 -17.36
N LYS A 51 1.84 -10.55 -18.68
CA LYS A 51 2.61 -9.70 -19.61
C LYS A 51 1.82 -8.43 -19.97
N GLY A 52 1.20 -7.78 -18.99
CA GLY A 52 0.54 -6.50 -19.20
C GLY A 52 1.53 -5.42 -19.67
N SER A 53 1.01 -4.40 -20.31
CA SER A 53 1.71 -3.27 -20.94
C SER A 53 2.85 -2.67 -20.10
N ILE A 54 2.77 -2.70 -18.77
CA ILE A 54 3.82 -2.15 -17.91
C ILE A 54 5.14 -2.90 -18.06
N GLN A 55 5.10 -4.24 -18.13
CA GLN A 55 6.35 -5.06 -18.22
C GLN A 55 6.95 -5.06 -19.62
N SER A 56 6.16 -4.79 -20.65
CA SER A 56 6.65 -4.68 -22.04
C SER A 56 7.22 -3.29 -22.36
N GLU A 57 6.68 -2.24 -21.73
CA GLU A 57 7.03 -0.85 -22.06
C GLU A 57 7.99 -0.20 -21.05
N VAL A 58 8.07 -0.71 -19.82
CA VAL A 58 8.87 -0.12 -18.76
C VAL A 58 10.01 -1.05 -18.33
N PRO A 59 11.25 -0.58 -18.32
CA PRO A 59 12.38 -1.40 -17.88
C PRO A 59 12.19 -1.95 -16.46
N ALA A 60 12.52 -3.20 -16.23
CA ALA A 60 12.29 -3.90 -14.96
C ALA A 60 12.91 -3.20 -13.74
N TRP A 61 14.04 -2.51 -13.90
CA TRP A 61 14.65 -1.74 -12.83
C TRP A 61 13.80 -0.54 -12.40
N LYS A 62 13.16 0.14 -13.36
CA LYS A 62 12.27 1.29 -13.12
C LYS A 62 10.98 0.83 -12.44
N VAL A 63 10.43 -0.31 -12.85
CA VAL A 63 9.27 -0.95 -12.19
C VAL A 63 9.58 -1.21 -10.72
N LYS A 64 10.72 -1.85 -10.42
CA LYS A 64 11.16 -2.14 -9.03
C LYS A 64 11.39 -0.86 -8.22
N LEU A 65 11.94 0.18 -8.83
CA LEU A 65 12.16 1.47 -8.18
C LEU A 65 10.84 2.12 -7.75
N ILE A 66 9.87 2.21 -8.67
CA ILE A 66 8.55 2.78 -8.40
C ILE A 66 7.82 1.97 -7.32
N GLN A 67 7.85 0.64 -7.42
CA GLN A 67 7.25 -0.25 -6.45
C GLN A 67 7.83 -0.03 -5.04
N ARG A 68 9.15 0.13 -4.91
CA ARG A 68 9.80 0.42 -3.63
C ARG A 68 9.42 1.80 -3.10
N ARG A 69 9.46 2.84 -3.94
CA ARG A 69 9.00 4.19 -3.57
C ARG A 69 7.58 4.14 -3.03
N ASN A 70 6.67 3.52 -3.77
CA ASN A 70 5.26 3.47 -3.41
C ASN A 70 4.99 2.64 -2.15
N SER A 71 5.79 1.60 -1.88
CA SER A 71 5.67 0.86 -0.62
C SER A 71 6.00 1.72 0.60
N PHE A 72 7.02 2.57 0.55
CA PHE A 72 7.33 3.52 1.63
C PHE A 72 6.20 4.53 1.82
N ILE A 73 5.71 5.12 0.71
CA ILE A 73 4.62 6.09 0.73
C ILE A 73 3.37 5.46 1.37
N PHE A 74 3.01 4.24 0.97
CA PHE A 74 1.87 3.51 1.52
C PHE A 74 2.02 3.28 3.03
N GLU A 75 3.19 2.81 3.48
CA GLU A 75 3.46 2.63 4.90
C GLU A 75 3.36 3.94 5.68
N TRP A 76 3.91 5.02 5.15
CA TRP A 76 3.89 6.33 5.82
C TRP A 76 2.51 6.97 5.87
N ILE A 77 1.65 6.74 4.89
CA ILE A 77 0.25 7.20 4.91
C ILE A 77 -0.58 6.38 5.89
N HIS A 78 -0.41 5.06 5.90
CA HIS A 78 -1.38 4.15 6.50
C HIS A 78 -1.01 3.61 7.87
N LEU A 79 0.26 3.40 8.18
CA LEU A 79 0.67 2.84 9.47
C LEU A 79 0.55 3.86 10.62
N GLY A 80 0.25 3.36 11.81
CA GLY A 80 0.26 4.14 13.03
C GLY A 80 1.63 4.76 13.31
N ILE A 81 1.67 5.97 13.90
CA ILE A 81 2.93 6.68 14.16
C ILE A 81 3.87 5.87 15.06
N LEU A 82 3.35 5.21 16.07
CA LEU A 82 4.14 4.37 16.97
C LEU A 82 4.79 3.19 16.21
N LYS A 83 4.03 2.53 15.31
CA LYS A 83 4.59 1.47 14.46
C LYS A 83 5.65 1.99 13.51
N LEU A 84 5.46 3.18 12.94
CA LEU A 84 6.47 3.82 12.10
C LEU A 84 7.76 4.08 12.89
N LEU A 85 7.66 4.69 14.06
CA LEU A 85 8.82 5.07 14.88
C LEU A 85 9.56 3.86 15.47
N PHE A 86 8.83 2.93 16.10
CA PHE A 86 9.46 1.85 16.86
C PHE A 86 9.76 0.60 16.05
N TYR A 87 9.01 0.32 14.96
CA TYR A 87 9.23 -0.88 14.16
C TYR A 87 9.79 -0.60 12.77
N ARG A 88 9.31 0.46 12.09
CA ARG A 88 9.72 0.73 10.71
C ARG A 88 11.00 1.52 10.63
N LEU A 89 11.16 2.55 11.43
CA LEU A 89 12.35 3.39 11.40
C LEU A 89 13.64 2.61 11.69
N PRO A 90 13.75 1.78 12.75
CA PRO A 90 14.94 0.96 12.97
C PRO A 90 15.21 -0.01 11.81
N ARG A 91 14.14 -0.58 11.23
CA ARG A 91 14.25 -1.47 10.07
C ARG A 91 14.74 -0.72 8.82
N TYR A 92 14.28 0.50 8.59
CA TYR A 92 14.77 1.33 7.48
C TYR A 92 16.24 1.67 7.64
N LEU A 93 16.67 2.10 8.82
CA LEU A 93 18.08 2.38 9.11
C LEU A 93 18.96 1.15 8.85
N LYS A 94 18.55 -0.02 9.37
CA LYS A 94 19.24 -1.28 9.08
C LYS A 94 19.28 -1.58 7.57
N GLN A 95 18.17 -1.40 6.86
CA GLN A 95 18.10 -1.68 5.42
C GLN A 95 18.93 -0.68 4.60
N ILE A 96 18.94 0.60 4.96
CA ILE A 96 19.75 1.62 4.31
C ILE A 96 21.23 1.24 4.43
N LEU A 97 21.68 0.89 5.64
CA LEU A 97 23.06 0.47 5.87
C LEU A 97 23.41 -0.82 5.11
N THR A 98 22.64 -1.89 5.32
CA THR A 98 22.96 -3.20 4.73
C THR A 98 22.84 -3.24 3.21
N ARG A 99 21.84 -2.55 2.64
CA ARG A 99 21.64 -2.46 1.19
C ARG A 99 22.57 -1.45 0.54
N GLY A 100 22.91 -0.35 1.26
CA GLY A 100 23.92 0.60 0.83
C GLY A 100 25.27 -0.09 0.64
N LEU A 101 25.73 -0.85 1.66
CA LEU A 101 26.97 -1.62 1.60
C LEU A 101 26.97 -2.69 0.48
N ARG A 102 25.79 -3.20 0.10
CA ARG A 102 25.63 -4.16 -1.03
C ARG A 102 25.46 -3.48 -2.39
N GLY A 103 25.53 -2.16 -2.47
CA GLY A 103 25.35 -1.43 -3.73
C GLY A 103 23.92 -1.46 -4.29
N ASP A 104 22.89 -1.72 -3.46
CA ASP A 104 21.47 -1.69 -3.91
C ASP A 104 20.99 -0.23 -4.06
N TRP A 105 21.58 0.49 -5.02
CA TRP A 105 21.24 1.88 -5.31
C TRP A 105 19.76 2.10 -5.63
N LYS A 106 19.08 1.07 -6.17
CA LYS A 106 17.64 1.15 -6.48
C LYS A 106 16.78 1.27 -5.23
N PHE A 107 17.21 0.62 -4.14
CA PHE A 107 16.54 0.75 -2.86
C PHE A 107 16.75 2.15 -2.29
N LEU A 108 18.00 2.64 -2.29
CA LEU A 108 18.35 3.96 -1.76
C LEU A 108 17.63 5.06 -2.54
N LEU A 109 17.63 4.98 -3.87
CA LEU A 109 16.94 5.94 -4.73
C LEU A 109 15.41 5.89 -4.50
N GLY A 110 14.83 4.71 -4.37
CA GLY A 110 13.39 4.57 -4.06
C GLY A 110 13.01 5.19 -2.73
N PHE A 111 13.86 5.02 -1.71
CA PHE A 111 13.68 5.66 -0.41
C PHE A 111 13.81 7.19 -0.50
N PHE A 112 14.84 7.69 -1.18
CA PHE A 112 15.03 9.12 -1.41
C PHE A 112 13.85 9.77 -2.14
N LEU A 113 13.37 9.14 -3.23
CA LEU A 113 12.20 9.62 -3.97
C LEU A 113 10.92 9.64 -3.12
N ALA A 114 10.78 8.70 -2.18
CA ALA A 114 9.68 8.71 -1.23
C ALA A 114 9.81 9.89 -0.24
N ILE A 115 11.03 10.20 0.24
CA ILE A 115 11.30 11.36 1.10
C ILE A 115 10.93 12.66 0.39
N MET A 116 11.24 12.81 -0.88
CA MET A 116 10.85 13.98 -1.68
C MET A 116 9.34 14.21 -1.72
N LEU A 117 8.55 13.15 -1.53
CA LEU A 117 7.09 13.23 -1.48
C LEU A 117 6.52 13.39 -0.06
N LEU A 118 7.37 13.48 0.97
CA LEU A 118 6.93 13.62 2.37
C LEU A 118 5.87 14.72 2.60
N PRO A 119 5.97 15.93 2.03
CA PRO A 119 4.93 16.94 2.23
C PRO A 119 3.55 16.45 1.76
N LYS A 120 3.51 15.80 0.59
CA LYS A 120 2.27 15.21 0.06
C LYS A 120 1.78 14.04 0.92
N VAL A 121 2.70 13.20 1.40
CA VAL A 121 2.40 12.08 2.31
C VAL A 121 1.76 12.59 3.61
N ILE A 122 2.32 13.64 4.20
CA ILE A 122 1.80 14.25 5.42
C ILE A 122 0.38 14.76 5.19
N ILE A 123 0.15 15.52 4.12
CA ILE A 123 -1.18 16.01 3.75
C ILE A 123 -2.17 14.83 3.61
N ARG A 124 -1.79 13.77 2.87
CA ARG A 124 -2.63 12.58 2.68
C ARG A 124 -2.90 11.83 3.99
N ARG A 125 -1.89 11.75 4.85
CA ARG A 125 -2.03 11.10 6.15
C ARG A 125 -3.09 11.79 7.01
N PHE A 126 -3.11 13.12 7.03
CA PHE A 126 -4.09 13.89 7.80
C PHE A 126 -5.45 13.99 7.09
N ALA A 127 -5.49 14.15 5.79
CA ALA A 127 -6.74 14.17 5.01
C ALA A 127 -7.49 12.82 5.07
N ASN A 128 -6.75 11.73 5.10
CA ASN A 128 -7.27 10.38 5.32
C ASN A 128 -7.42 10.06 6.82
N SER A 129 -7.40 11.07 7.71
CA SER A 129 -7.57 10.89 9.16
C SER A 129 -8.89 10.18 9.43
N PRO A 130 -8.88 9.04 10.04
CA PRO A 130 -9.94 8.08 9.93
C PRO A 130 -10.69 7.93 11.24
N ASN A 131 -11.93 7.55 11.15
CA ASN A 131 -12.64 6.93 12.26
C ASN A 131 -12.01 5.59 12.69
N LYS A 132 -11.16 4.99 11.83
CA LYS A 132 -10.45 3.74 12.16
C LYS A 132 -9.00 3.80 11.66
N ARG A 133 -8.03 3.50 12.53
CA ARG A 133 -6.62 3.31 12.15
C ARG A 133 -6.48 2.06 11.27
N TYR A 134 -5.55 2.08 10.34
CA TYR A 134 -5.25 0.93 9.46
C TYR A 134 -4.90 -0.33 10.28
N ASP A 135 -4.22 -0.17 11.39
CA ASP A 135 -3.90 -1.26 12.31
C ASP A 135 -5.15 -1.97 12.84
N ASN A 136 -6.18 -1.22 13.20
CA ASN A 136 -7.46 -1.78 13.65
C ASN A 136 -8.19 -2.49 12.50
N VAL A 137 -8.02 -2.00 11.26
CA VAL A 137 -8.55 -2.69 10.06
C VAL A 137 -7.88 -4.03 9.87
N VAL A 138 -6.56 -4.10 9.96
CA VAL A 138 -5.80 -5.37 9.83
C VAL A 138 -6.20 -6.35 10.93
N GLU A 139 -6.33 -5.89 12.18
CA GLU A 139 -6.80 -6.74 13.27
C GLU A 139 -8.22 -7.26 13.04
N GLN A 140 -9.12 -6.42 12.54
CA GLN A 140 -10.49 -6.83 12.21
C GLN A 140 -10.49 -7.89 11.11
N ILE A 141 -9.72 -7.71 10.04
CA ILE A 141 -9.58 -8.70 8.96
C ILE A 141 -9.07 -10.02 9.52
N ASN A 142 -8.03 -9.99 10.34
CA ASN A 142 -7.45 -11.20 10.92
C ASN A 142 -8.44 -11.96 11.82
N ARG A 143 -9.24 -11.25 12.63
CA ARG A 143 -10.30 -11.84 13.45
C ARG A 143 -11.37 -12.48 12.58
N GLU A 144 -11.84 -11.81 11.53
CA GLU A 144 -12.87 -12.35 10.62
C GLU A 144 -12.36 -13.60 9.89
N VAL A 145 -11.13 -13.60 9.41
CA VAL A 145 -10.50 -14.77 8.78
C VAL A 145 -10.37 -15.94 9.76
N SER A 146 -10.00 -15.66 11.00
CA SER A 146 -9.89 -16.68 12.05
C SER A 146 -11.26 -17.32 12.37
N ASN A 147 -12.31 -16.50 12.46
CA ASN A 147 -13.67 -16.97 12.70
C ASN A 147 -14.19 -17.83 11.54
N LEU A 148 -13.94 -17.43 10.29
CA LEU A 148 -14.32 -18.21 9.11
C LEU A 148 -13.63 -19.58 9.08
N LYS A 149 -12.35 -19.65 9.48
CA LYS A 149 -11.62 -20.92 9.58
C LYS A 149 -12.14 -21.82 10.71
N ALA A 150 -12.66 -21.23 11.79
CA ALA A 150 -13.22 -21.98 12.91
C ALA A 150 -14.60 -22.59 12.57
N THR A 151 -15.41 -21.87 11.76
CA THR A 151 -16.73 -22.34 11.31
C THR A 151 -16.67 -23.31 10.12
N ALA A 152 -15.54 -23.43 9.43
CA ALA A 152 -15.33 -24.34 8.31
C ALA A 152 -14.77 -25.73 8.72
N LYS A 153 -14.55 -25.95 10.01
CA LYS A 153 -14.21 -27.25 10.64
C LYS A 153 -15.44 -27.88 11.25
#